data_35de96d9dd404ff5097647f0bdf678d3
#
_entry.id   35de96d9dd404ff5097647f0bdf678d3
#
_cell.length_a   1.000
_cell.length_b   1.000
_cell.length_c   1.000
_cell.angle_alpha   90.00
_cell.angle_beta   90.00
_cell.angle_gamma   90.00
#
_symmetry.space_group_name_H-M   'P 1'
#
loop_
_entity.id
_entity.type
_entity.pdbx_description
1 polymer ?
#
loop_
_entity_poly.entity_id
_entity_poly.type
_entity_poly.pdbx_seq_one_letter_code
_entity_poly.pdbx_strand_id
1 'polypeptide(L)'
;ALWSLGGATLGAALAAGMTGRKQIFALVAASACLAFGAVGGMSVVSPYFSLAKIAPVLTSAATSETRLIYDGGLDSGSSLLFYTDLPVTWLDQNPKEDFVTRRFGIGRDLFLTSPQLAKLWKSGQPILLVTEKSKLLYWQSVTNQKMTQIAESGTQILLKN
;
A
#
# COMPACT_ATOMS: atom_id res chain seq x y z
N ALA A 1 19.38 8.97 4.53
CA ALA A 1 18.79 10.25 4.10
C ALA A 1 19.61 11.47 4.57
N LEU A 2 19.96 11.58 5.87
CA LEU A 2 20.74 12.73 6.39
C LEU A 2 22.14 12.86 5.76
N TRP A 3 22.84 11.74 5.58
CA TRP A 3 24.18 11.72 4.96
C TRP A 3 24.17 12.12 3.47
N SER A 4 23.11 11.78 2.74
CA SER A 4 22.98 12.15 1.33
C SER A 4 22.64 13.62 1.14
N LEU A 5 21.82 14.21 2.02
CA LEU A 5 21.57 15.63 2.02
C LEU A 5 22.84 16.41 2.39
N GLY A 6 23.59 15.95 3.41
CA GLY A 6 24.89 16.54 3.78
C GLY A 6 25.90 16.48 2.65
N GLY A 7 26.02 15.34 1.96
CA GLY A 7 26.90 15.17 0.80
C GLY A 7 26.51 16.05 -0.38
N ALA A 8 25.23 16.23 -0.65
CA ALA A 8 24.74 17.07 -1.74
C ALA A 8 24.98 18.58 -1.46
N THR A 9 24.73 19.04 -0.24
CA THR A 9 24.99 20.45 0.16
C THR A 9 26.47 20.78 0.13
N LEU A 10 27.33 19.87 0.63
CA LEU A 10 28.78 20.03 0.57
C LEU A 10 29.29 20.05 -0.87
N GLY A 11 28.79 19.15 -1.71
CA GLY A 11 29.12 19.08 -3.14
C GLY A 11 28.73 20.35 -3.90
N ALA A 12 27.56 20.89 -3.62
CA ALA A 12 27.09 22.15 -4.21
C ALA A 12 27.95 23.36 -3.76
N ALA A 13 28.28 23.41 -2.46
CA ALA A 13 29.14 24.47 -1.92
C ALA A 13 30.56 24.43 -2.51
N LEU A 14 31.14 23.23 -2.66
CA LEU A 14 32.44 23.04 -3.31
C LEU A 14 32.37 23.41 -4.80
N ALA A 15 31.29 23.10 -5.50
CA ALA A 15 31.11 23.43 -6.91
C ALA A 15 31.06 24.94 -7.15
N ALA A 16 30.52 25.71 -6.19
CA ALA A 16 30.45 27.17 -6.27
C ALA A 16 31.84 27.86 -6.25
N GLY A 17 32.85 27.22 -5.62
CA GLY A 17 34.23 27.70 -5.60
C GLY A 17 35.10 27.18 -6.74
N MET A 18 34.58 26.35 -7.63
CA MET A 18 35.32 25.71 -8.73
C MET A 18 34.91 26.28 -10.08
N THR A 19 35.78 26.15 -11.08
CA THR A 19 35.53 26.60 -12.47
C THR A 19 35.81 25.50 -13.46
N GLY A 20 35.12 25.55 -14.60
CA GLY A 20 35.32 24.63 -15.70
C GLY A 20 34.89 23.19 -15.39
N ARG A 21 35.68 22.21 -15.89
CA ARG A 21 35.34 20.78 -15.77
C ARG A 21 35.18 20.28 -14.32
N LYS A 22 35.95 20.83 -13.38
CA LYS A 22 35.87 20.44 -11.96
C LYS A 22 34.53 20.81 -11.36
N GLN A 23 33.95 21.95 -11.72
CA GLN A 23 32.62 22.36 -11.29
C GLN A 23 31.55 21.38 -11.79
N ILE A 24 31.63 20.96 -13.06
CA ILE A 24 30.69 19.99 -13.65
C ILE A 24 30.74 18.66 -12.88
N PHE A 25 31.95 18.13 -12.62
CA PHE A 25 32.11 16.89 -11.85
C PHE A 25 31.54 17.02 -10.42
N ALA A 26 31.74 18.13 -9.74
CA ALA A 26 31.21 18.34 -8.40
C ALA A 26 29.66 18.39 -8.39
N LEU A 27 29.05 19.03 -9.40
CA LEU A 27 27.60 19.08 -9.55
C LEU A 27 26.99 17.71 -9.86
N VAL A 28 27.64 16.93 -10.74
CA VAL A 28 27.20 15.56 -11.05
C VAL A 28 27.28 14.67 -9.81
N ALA A 29 28.37 14.74 -9.05
CA ALA A 29 28.53 13.99 -7.81
C ALA A 29 27.47 14.37 -6.76
N ALA A 30 27.20 15.69 -6.59
CA ALA A 30 26.14 16.17 -5.69
C ALA A 30 24.75 15.66 -6.11
N SER A 31 24.45 15.69 -7.41
CA SER A 31 23.19 15.18 -7.95
C SER A 31 23.04 13.67 -7.75
N ALA A 32 24.12 12.91 -7.94
CA ALA A 32 24.13 11.47 -7.65
C ALA A 32 23.87 11.17 -6.18
N CYS A 33 24.50 11.92 -5.25
CA CYS A 33 24.24 11.79 -3.81
C CYS A 33 22.77 12.06 -3.46
N LEU A 34 22.15 13.08 -4.06
CA LEU A 34 20.72 13.36 -3.88
C LEU A 34 19.84 12.24 -4.40
N ALA A 35 20.13 11.71 -5.60
CA ALA A 35 19.38 10.61 -6.20
C ALA A 35 19.44 9.35 -5.32
N PHE A 36 20.64 8.95 -4.88
CA PHE A 36 20.80 7.81 -3.96
C PHE A 36 20.07 8.04 -2.62
N GLY A 37 20.12 9.26 -2.10
CA GLY A 37 19.38 9.61 -0.88
C GLY A 37 17.87 9.56 -1.04
N ALA A 38 17.36 10.00 -2.18
CA ALA A 38 15.94 9.91 -2.50
C ALA A 38 15.47 8.45 -2.60
N VAL A 39 16.22 7.61 -3.35
CA VAL A 39 15.92 6.18 -3.47
C VAL A 39 15.98 5.48 -2.11
N GLY A 40 17.02 5.74 -1.29
CA GLY A 40 17.13 5.21 0.07
C GLY A 40 16.01 5.69 0.99
N GLY A 41 15.58 6.96 0.88
CA GLY A 41 14.42 7.50 1.58
C GLY A 41 13.13 6.80 1.18
N MET A 42 12.91 6.62 -0.12
CA MET A 42 11.73 5.92 -0.64
C MET A 42 11.62 4.48 -0.13
N SER A 43 12.74 3.76 0.01
CA SER A 43 12.72 2.39 0.55
C SER A 43 12.21 2.30 1.99
N VAL A 44 12.47 3.34 2.81
CA VAL A 44 11.98 3.42 4.20
C VAL A 44 10.50 3.77 4.25
N VAL A 45 10.04 4.63 3.34
CA VAL A 45 8.66 5.13 3.34
C VAL A 45 7.72 4.20 2.56
N SER A 46 8.25 3.47 1.58
CA SER A 46 7.50 2.55 0.72
C SER A 46 6.52 1.62 1.46
N PRO A 47 6.85 1.01 2.62
CA PRO A 47 5.92 0.14 3.34
C PRO A 47 4.62 0.82 3.79
N TYR A 48 4.64 2.16 3.90
CA TYR A 48 3.46 2.95 4.31
C TYR A 48 2.52 3.26 3.14
N PHE A 49 3.04 3.20 1.91
CA PHE A 49 2.30 3.53 0.68
C PHE A 49 2.11 2.35 -0.26
N SER A 50 2.74 1.21 0.03
CA SER A 50 2.71 0.04 -0.84
C SER A 50 2.39 -1.23 -0.06
N LEU A 51 1.52 -2.03 -0.62
CA LEU A 51 1.16 -3.35 -0.12
C LEU A 51 2.08 -4.47 -0.64
N ALA A 52 3.22 -4.10 -1.26
CA ALA A 52 4.17 -5.05 -1.84
C ALA A 52 4.67 -6.12 -0.85
N LYS A 53 4.81 -5.79 0.45
CA LYS A 53 5.20 -6.77 1.48
C LYS A 53 4.09 -7.75 1.86
N ILE A 54 2.84 -7.32 1.74
CA ILE A 54 1.66 -8.16 2.02
C ILE A 54 1.37 -9.09 0.85
N ALA A 55 1.61 -8.65 -0.39
CA ALA A 55 1.25 -9.36 -1.60
C ALA A 55 1.78 -10.80 -1.71
N PRO A 56 3.05 -11.13 -1.40
CA PRO A 56 3.53 -12.52 -1.44
C PRO A 56 2.81 -13.43 -0.45
N VAL A 57 2.54 -12.92 0.77
CA VAL A 57 1.81 -13.68 1.79
C VAL A 57 0.36 -13.88 1.36
N LEU A 58 -0.25 -12.83 0.79
CA LEU A 58 -1.61 -12.87 0.27
C LEU A 58 -1.73 -13.92 -0.84
N THR A 59 -0.83 -13.91 -1.82
CA THR A 59 -0.82 -14.88 -2.93
C THR A 59 -0.61 -16.31 -2.43
N SER A 60 0.25 -16.51 -1.42
CA SER A 60 0.47 -17.85 -0.84
C SER A 60 -0.69 -18.35 0.03
N ALA A 61 -1.43 -17.45 0.67
CA ALA A 61 -2.57 -17.79 1.53
C ALA A 61 -3.90 -17.91 0.78
N ALA A 62 -3.95 -17.39 -0.44
CA ALA A 62 -5.14 -17.40 -1.27
C ALA A 62 -5.33 -18.77 -1.96
N THR A 63 -6.59 -19.16 -2.10
CA THR A 63 -7.06 -20.26 -2.94
C THR A 63 -7.98 -19.71 -4.03
N SER A 64 -8.40 -20.53 -4.98
CA SER A 64 -9.35 -20.12 -6.04
C SER A 64 -10.70 -19.62 -5.50
N GLU A 65 -11.06 -19.99 -4.27
CA GLU A 65 -12.31 -19.57 -3.62
C GLU A 65 -12.12 -18.39 -2.66
N THR A 66 -10.88 -17.95 -2.45
CA THR A 66 -10.57 -16.88 -1.52
C THR A 66 -11.07 -15.55 -2.04
N ARG A 67 -11.81 -14.84 -1.20
CA ARG A 67 -12.22 -13.46 -1.48
C ARG A 67 -11.28 -12.47 -0.82
N LEU A 68 -10.65 -11.63 -1.64
CA LEU A 68 -9.80 -10.55 -1.16
C LEU A 68 -10.64 -9.29 -0.95
N ILE A 69 -10.61 -8.77 0.27
CA ILE A 69 -11.34 -7.56 0.67
C ILE A 69 -10.33 -6.53 1.15
N TYR A 70 -10.51 -5.29 0.71
CA TYR A 70 -9.67 -4.15 1.09
C TYR A 70 -10.50 -3.07 1.77
N ASP A 71 -10.12 -2.72 3.01
CA ASP A 71 -10.70 -1.63 3.80
C ASP A 71 -9.77 -0.42 3.74
N GLY A 72 -9.99 0.43 2.77
CA GLY A 72 -9.22 1.65 2.56
C GLY A 72 -9.60 2.36 1.28
N GLY A 73 -9.00 3.50 1.02
CA GLY A 73 -9.26 4.28 -0.19
C GLY A 73 -8.88 3.51 -1.47
N LEU A 74 -9.61 3.78 -2.55
CA LEU A 74 -9.37 3.19 -3.87
C LEU A 74 -7.91 3.39 -4.33
N ASP A 75 -7.36 4.57 -4.07
CA ASP A 75 -5.98 4.92 -4.45
C ASP A 75 -4.94 4.03 -3.76
N SER A 76 -5.10 3.81 -2.47
CA SER A 76 -4.16 3.02 -1.66
C SER A 76 -4.22 1.53 -1.99
N GLY A 77 -5.42 1.03 -2.25
CA GLY A 77 -5.64 -0.39 -2.56
C GLY A 77 -5.33 -0.77 -4.01
N SER A 78 -5.22 0.20 -4.91
CA SER A 78 -4.88 -0.05 -6.32
C SER A 78 -3.56 -0.80 -6.50
N SER A 79 -2.61 -0.63 -5.57
CA SER A 79 -1.35 -1.37 -5.58
C SER A 79 -1.54 -2.90 -5.48
N LEU A 80 -2.61 -3.39 -4.86
CA LEU A 80 -2.90 -4.83 -4.82
C LEU A 80 -3.16 -5.41 -6.20
N LEU A 81 -3.80 -4.65 -7.10
CA LEU A 81 -4.08 -5.07 -8.47
C LEU A 81 -2.81 -5.29 -9.30
N PHE A 82 -1.69 -4.63 -8.92
CA PHE A 82 -0.39 -4.83 -9.57
C PHE A 82 0.38 -6.02 -9.03
N TYR A 83 0.13 -6.40 -7.78
CA TYR A 83 0.89 -7.45 -7.11
C TYR A 83 0.16 -8.79 -7.04
N THR A 84 -1.14 -8.81 -7.33
CA THR A 84 -1.95 -10.02 -7.23
C THR A 84 -2.93 -10.10 -8.39
N ASP A 85 -3.20 -11.30 -8.90
CA ASP A 85 -4.25 -11.56 -9.90
C ASP A 85 -5.62 -11.78 -9.26
N LEU A 86 -5.75 -11.52 -7.94
CA LEU A 86 -7.00 -11.73 -7.21
C LEU A 86 -7.95 -10.55 -7.41
N PRO A 87 -9.24 -10.81 -7.63
CA PRO A 87 -10.23 -9.76 -7.67
C PRO A 87 -10.37 -9.11 -6.30
N VAL A 88 -10.15 -7.80 -6.22
CA VAL A 88 -10.25 -7.02 -4.98
C VAL A 88 -11.68 -6.52 -4.81
N THR A 89 -12.24 -6.76 -3.64
CA THR A 89 -13.53 -6.19 -3.22
C THR A 89 -13.28 -5.06 -2.23
N TRP A 90 -13.87 -3.91 -2.46
CA TRP A 90 -13.69 -2.70 -1.67
C TRP A 90 -14.73 -2.63 -0.55
N LEU A 91 -14.29 -2.24 0.65
CA LEU A 91 -15.14 -2.21 1.82
C LEU A 91 -15.53 -0.77 2.18
N ASP A 92 -16.82 -0.56 2.42
CA ASP A 92 -17.43 0.73 2.82
C ASP A 92 -17.05 1.93 1.92
N GLN A 93 -16.65 1.66 0.68
CA GLN A 93 -16.43 2.71 -0.30
C GLN A 93 -17.75 3.08 -0.97
N ASN A 94 -17.88 4.36 -1.31
CA ASN A 94 -19.06 4.86 -2.02
C ASN A 94 -18.92 4.61 -3.54
N PRO A 95 -19.70 3.70 -4.13
CA PRO A 95 -19.60 3.42 -5.56
C PRO A 95 -19.86 4.65 -6.45
N LYS A 96 -20.53 5.67 -5.88
CA LYS A 96 -20.83 6.92 -6.61
C LYS A 96 -19.62 7.84 -6.75
N GLU A 97 -18.56 7.62 -5.96
CA GLU A 97 -17.31 8.39 -6.06
C GLU A 97 -16.43 7.86 -7.18
N ASP A 98 -16.53 6.57 -7.50
CA ASP A 98 -15.84 5.99 -8.65
C ASP A 98 -16.52 6.40 -9.95
N PHE A 99 -15.74 7.02 -10.86
CA PHE A 99 -16.27 7.53 -12.14
C PHE A 99 -16.87 6.42 -13.00
N VAL A 100 -16.21 5.26 -13.09
CA VAL A 100 -16.65 4.14 -13.94
C VAL A 100 -17.96 3.56 -13.42
N THR A 101 -18.02 3.27 -12.12
CA THR A 101 -19.23 2.75 -11.47
C THR A 101 -20.39 3.75 -11.56
N ARG A 102 -20.13 5.04 -11.36
CA ARG A 102 -21.14 6.10 -11.46
C ARG A 102 -21.68 6.24 -12.87
N ARG A 103 -20.79 6.22 -13.86
CA ARG A 103 -21.15 6.49 -15.26
C ARG A 103 -21.79 5.29 -15.96
N PHE A 104 -21.27 4.09 -15.71
CA PHE A 104 -21.63 2.88 -16.44
C PHE A 104 -22.33 1.82 -15.58
N GLY A 105 -22.38 1.99 -14.27
CA GLY A 105 -22.95 1.02 -13.34
C GLY A 105 -22.15 -0.29 -13.22
N ILE A 106 -20.95 -0.33 -13.80
CA ILE A 106 -20.06 -1.49 -13.81
C ILE A 106 -19.32 -1.58 -12.46
N GLY A 107 -19.13 -2.79 -11.95
CA GLY A 107 -18.32 -3.04 -10.76
C GLY A 107 -19.03 -2.80 -9.41
N ARG A 108 -20.36 -2.67 -9.37
CA ARG A 108 -21.11 -2.51 -8.12
C ARG A 108 -20.94 -3.70 -7.16
N ASP A 109 -20.72 -4.87 -7.68
CA ASP A 109 -20.43 -6.11 -6.97
C ASP A 109 -19.03 -6.13 -6.35
N LEU A 110 -18.16 -5.19 -6.75
CA LEU A 110 -16.83 -4.99 -6.15
C LEU A 110 -16.88 -4.19 -4.85
N PHE A 111 -18.05 -3.70 -4.44
CA PHE A 111 -18.22 -2.92 -3.22
C PHE A 111 -19.04 -3.69 -2.19
N LEU A 112 -18.52 -3.76 -0.98
CA LEU A 112 -19.17 -4.37 0.18
C LEU A 112 -19.40 -3.34 1.26
N THR A 113 -20.43 -3.58 2.07
CA THR A 113 -20.67 -2.85 3.31
C THR A 113 -20.21 -3.66 4.53
N SER A 114 -19.96 -3.00 5.66
CA SER A 114 -19.60 -3.66 6.92
C SER A 114 -20.56 -4.79 7.32
N PRO A 115 -21.91 -4.64 7.22
CA PRO A 115 -22.84 -5.74 7.52
C PRO A 115 -22.70 -6.93 6.56
N GLN A 116 -22.39 -6.67 5.28
CA GLN A 116 -22.16 -7.75 4.31
C GLN A 116 -20.88 -8.51 4.61
N LEU A 117 -19.79 -7.80 4.98
CA LEU A 117 -18.56 -8.43 5.44
C LEU A 117 -18.82 -9.34 6.65
N ALA A 118 -19.56 -8.86 7.65
CA ALA A 118 -19.88 -9.64 8.85
C ALA A 118 -20.63 -10.95 8.52
N LYS A 119 -21.52 -10.92 7.53
CA LYS A 119 -22.23 -12.12 7.05
C LYS A 119 -21.28 -13.07 6.33
N LEU A 120 -20.44 -12.54 5.42
CA LEU A 120 -19.47 -13.33 4.67
C LEU A 120 -18.43 -13.97 5.59
N TRP A 121 -17.96 -13.24 6.60
CA TRP A 121 -16.98 -13.74 7.57
C TRP A 121 -17.47 -14.97 8.31
N LYS A 122 -18.79 -15.05 8.57
CA LYS A 122 -19.44 -16.17 9.23
C LYS A 122 -19.85 -17.32 8.31
N SER A 123 -19.79 -17.10 7.00
CA SER A 123 -20.26 -18.11 6.02
C SER A 123 -19.31 -19.30 5.83
N GLY A 124 -18.09 -19.23 6.37
CA GLY A 124 -17.05 -20.23 6.15
C GLY A 124 -16.30 -20.10 4.83
N GLN A 125 -16.64 -19.12 3.99
CA GLN A 125 -15.87 -18.81 2.80
C GLN A 125 -14.50 -18.26 3.21
N PRO A 126 -13.38 -18.70 2.59
CA PRO A 126 -12.06 -18.17 2.90
C PRO A 126 -11.96 -16.70 2.51
N ILE A 127 -11.65 -15.85 3.48
CA ILE A 127 -11.57 -14.39 3.33
C ILE A 127 -10.20 -13.91 3.77
N LEU A 128 -9.62 -13.04 2.95
CA LEU A 128 -8.44 -12.26 3.26
C LEU A 128 -8.85 -10.78 3.30
N LEU A 129 -8.69 -10.15 4.47
CA LEU A 129 -9.02 -8.74 4.69
C LEU A 129 -7.74 -7.95 4.91
N VAL A 130 -7.48 -6.98 4.04
CA VAL A 130 -6.44 -5.96 4.22
C VAL A 130 -7.07 -4.72 4.83
N THR A 131 -6.59 -4.30 5.98
CA THR A 131 -7.12 -3.15 6.73
C THR A 131 -6.01 -2.45 7.52
N GLU A 132 -6.29 -1.27 8.04
CA GLU A 132 -5.39 -0.60 8.97
C GLU A 132 -5.33 -1.33 10.31
N LYS A 133 -4.13 -1.38 10.92
CA LYS A 133 -3.90 -1.97 12.24
C LYS A 133 -4.77 -1.35 13.33
N SER A 134 -5.05 -0.05 13.23
CA SER A 134 -5.95 0.69 14.12
C SER A 134 -7.39 0.17 14.12
N LYS A 135 -7.84 -0.43 13.03
CA LYS A 135 -9.20 -0.95 12.84
C LYS A 135 -9.38 -2.42 13.25
N LEU A 136 -8.33 -3.11 13.70
CA LEU A 136 -8.41 -4.54 14.06
C LEU A 136 -9.53 -4.82 15.08
N LEU A 137 -9.56 -4.07 16.18
CA LEU A 137 -10.57 -4.24 17.23
C LEU A 137 -11.99 -3.92 16.72
N TYR A 138 -12.13 -2.92 15.87
CA TYR A 138 -13.40 -2.60 15.22
C TYR A 138 -13.91 -3.78 14.40
N TRP A 139 -13.08 -4.37 13.53
CA TRP A 139 -13.49 -5.50 12.70
C TRP A 139 -13.77 -6.76 13.51
N GLN A 140 -13.01 -7.02 14.58
CA GLN A 140 -13.32 -8.11 15.51
C GLN A 140 -14.69 -7.93 16.17
N SER A 141 -15.06 -6.69 16.54
CA SER A 141 -16.38 -6.40 17.11
C SER A 141 -17.52 -6.55 16.10
N VAL A 142 -17.33 -6.07 14.86
CA VAL A 142 -18.33 -6.15 13.78
C VAL A 142 -18.60 -7.58 13.36
N THR A 143 -17.57 -8.40 13.24
CA THR A 143 -17.73 -9.81 12.86
C THR A 143 -18.11 -10.70 14.04
N ASN A 144 -17.85 -10.24 15.25
CA ASN A 144 -17.96 -11.01 16.50
C ASN A 144 -17.15 -12.33 16.43
N GLN A 145 -15.97 -12.27 15.81
CA GLN A 145 -15.04 -13.40 15.65
C GLN A 145 -13.60 -12.94 15.81
N LYS A 146 -12.74 -13.87 16.25
CA LYS A 146 -11.30 -13.65 16.29
C LYS A 146 -10.75 -13.70 14.88
N MET A 147 -9.97 -12.69 14.52
CA MET A 147 -9.27 -12.60 13.25
C MET A 147 -7.80 -12.96 13.43
N THR A 148 -7.25 -13.73 12.51
CA THR A 148 -5.84 -14.11 12.54
C THR A 148 -5.04 -13.15 11.66
N GLN A 149 -4.12 -12.40 12.26
CA GLN A 149 -3.17 -11.57 11.51
C GLN A 149 -2.07 -12.49 10.93
N ILE A 150 -1.88 -12.45 9.61
CA ILE A 150 -0.90 -13.28 8.90
C ILE A 150 0.23 -12.48 8.24
N ALA A 151 0.03 -11.16 8.03
CA ALA A 151 1.08 -10.27 7.51
C ALA A 151 0.87 -8.82 7.97
N GLU A 152 1.92 -8.01 7.82
CA GLU A 152 1.91 -6.58 8.15
C GLU A 152 2.83 -5.81 7.19
N SER A 153 2.42 -4.59 6.79
CA SER A 153 3.23 -3.64 6.03
C SER A 153 2.87 -2.21 6.43
N GLY A 154 3.80 -1.51 7.07
CA GLY A 154 3.55 -0.16 7.58
C GLY A 154 2.40 -0.13 8.58
N THR A 155 1.34 0.59 8.25
CA THR A 155 0.10 0.66 9.04
C THR A 155 -0.93 -0.40 8.67
N GLN A 156 -0.71 -1.15 7.59
CA GLN A 156 -1.65 -2.13 7.05
C GLN A 156 -1.37 -3.53 7.58
N ILE A 157 -2.42 -4.29 7.84
CA ILE A 157 -2.37 -5.69 8.25
C ILE A 157 -3.23 -6.56 7.32
N LEU A 158 -2.81 -7.80 7.15
CA LEU A 158 -3.57 -8.84 6.46
C LEU A 158 -4.19 -9.79 7.48
N LEU A 159 -5.49 -9.88 7.46
CA LEU A 159 -6.29 -10.72 8.36
C LEU A 159 -6.92 -11.87 7.58
N LYS A 160 -7.03 -13.01 8.25
CA LYS A 160 -7.70 -14.22 7.75
C LYS A 160 -8.78 -14.66 8.74
N ASN A 161 -9.92 -15.18 8.21
CA ASN A 161 -10.96 -15.84 9.00
C ASN A 161 -10.61 -17.28 9.35
#